data_28963bff78559a5095be1c97bce8c07e
#
_entry.id   28963bff78559a5095be1c97bce8c07e
#
_cell.length_a   1.000
_cell.length_b   1.000
_cell.length_c   1.000
_cell.angle_alpha   90.00
_cell.angle_beta   90.00
_cell.angle_gamma   90.00
#
_symmetry.space_group_name_H-M   'P 1'
#
loop_
_entity.id
_entity.type
_entity.pdbx_description
1 polymer ?
#
loop_
_entity_poly.entity_id
_entity_poly.type
_entity_poly.pdbx_seq_one_letter_code
_entity_poly.pdbx_strand_id
1 'polypeptide(L)'
;MSLKSFTLNIDSSLKPFKKKILVDSDKSLSIRSFLIGSISQNISKVINVLESEDVLSTVSCLKKLGVKIEKKRPKSYLIYGKGLGSLLAKKNLELNFGNSGTLARLLVGILSTTPDIEVKIKGDHSLNKRSMKKLIELMSQFGAEFIPKNKFSFPLKLISTEMPVGINYKAGVSAQLKSSVILAGLNSYGNTEIIEEDNSRDHTEKMLLKNS
;
A
#
# COMPACT_ATOMS: atom_id res chain seq x y z
N MET A 1 18.58 -0.01 20.30
CA MET A 1 19.76 0.75 19.82
C MET A 1 19.42 2.23 19.88
N SER A 2 20.16 2.99 20.69
CA SER A 2 20.03 4.45 20.77
C SER A 2 20.54 5.03 19.44
N LEU A 3 19.70 5.77 18.74
CA LEU A 3 20.11 6.57 17.59
C LEU A 3 21.11 7.62 18.09
N LYS A 4 22.37 7.48 17.71
CA LYS A 4 23.38 8.52 17.98
C LYS A 4 22.99 9.75 17.18
N SER A 5 22.69 10.84 17.88
CA SER A 5 22.53 12.15 17.22
C SER A 5 23.88 12.59 16.68
N PHE A 6 23.88 13.17 15.49
CA PHE A 6 25.06 13.83 14.93
C PHE A 6 24.69 15.23 14.45
N THR A 7 25.64 16.12 14.49
CA THR A 7 25.51 17.49 13.98
C THR A 7 26.28 17.57 12.67
N LEU A 8 25.61 18.00 11.60
CA LEU A 8 26.26 18.31 10.33
C LEU A 8 26.36 19.81 10.16
N ASN A 9 27.56 20.32 10.09
CA ASN A 9 27.83 21.70 9.73
C ASN A 9 28.05 21.78 8.21
N ILE A 10 27.31 22.63 7.55
CA ILE A 10 27.42 22.83 6.10
C ILE A 10 27.94 24.25 5.88
N ASP A 11 29.18 24.36 5.41
CA ASP A 11 29.74 25.63 4.95
C ASP A 11 29.23 25.98 3.56
N SER A 12 28.91 27.25 3.34
CA SER A 12 28.33 27.78 2.10
C SER A 12 29.25 27.71 0.86
N SER A 13 30.47 27.19 1.01
CA SER A 13 31.47 27.15 -0.07
C SER A 13 31.48 25.91 -0.91
N LEU A 14 30.30 25.37 -1.26
CA LEU A 14 30.18 24.25 -2.19
C LEU A 14 30.68 24.68 -3.59
N LYS A 15 31.80 24.13 -4.01
CA LYS A 15 32.28 24.30 -5.39
C LYS A 15 31.41 23.53 -6.36
N PRO A 16 31.13 24.07 -7.54
CA PRO A 16 30.43 23.34 -8.58
C PRO A 16 31.07 21.99 -8.85
N PHE A 17 30.30 20.93 -8.86
CA PHE A 17 30.80 19.60 -9.21
C PHE A 17 29.91 18.94 -10.27
N LYS A 18 30.53 18.15 -11.15
CA LYS A 18 29.84 17.31 -12.13
C LYS A 18 30.15 15.85 -11.79
N LYS A 19 29.21 15.18 -11.13
CA LYS A 19 29.33 13.76 -10.76
C LYS A 19 28.10 12.99 -11.23
N LYS A 20 28.32 11.76 -11.67
CA LYS A 20 27.26 10.78 -11.87
C LYS A 20 27.02 10.03 -10.56
N ILE A 21 25.82 10.11 -10.02
CA ILE A 21 25.42 9.47 -8.77
C ILE A 21 24.41 8.37 -9.11
N LEU A 22 24.64 7.18 -8.58
CA LEU A 22 23.65 6.10 -8.60
C LEU A 22 22.81 6.22 -7.32
N VAL A 23 21.49 6.24 -7.50
CA VAL A 23 20.53 6.27 -6.41
C VAL A 23 19.81 4.93 -6.27
N ASP A 24 19.34 4.63 -5.08
CA ASP A 24 18.51 3.45 -4.85
C ASP A 24 17.13 3.58 -5.51
N SER A 25 16.44 2.43 -5.61
CA SER A 25 15.11 2.34 -6.18
C SER A 25 14.07 3.05 -5.33
N ASP A 26 12.96 3.46 -5.94
CA ASP A 26 11.87 4.12 -5.25
C ASP A 26 11.10 3.14 -4.34
N LYS A 27 10.89 3.56 -3.08
CA LYS A 27 10.15 2.79 -2.07
C LYS A 27 8.68 2.59 -2.44
N SER A 28 8.05 3.63 -2.92
CA SER A 28 6.61 3.61 -3.22
C SER A 28 6.30 2.76 -4.44
N LEU A 29 7.17 2.75 -5.44
CA LEU A 29 7.08 1.84 -6.60
C LEU A 29 7.35 0.40 -6.18
N SER A 30 8.32 0.16 -5.30
CA SER A 30 8.61 -1.18 -4.77
C SER A 30 7.42 -1.76 -4.01
N ILE A 31 6.77 -0.99 -3.13
CA ILE A 31 5.54 -1.42 -2.43
C ILE A 31 4.43 -1.75 -3.44
N ARG A 32 4.18 -0.87 -4.41
CA ARG A 32 3.13 -1.08 -5.42
C ARG A 32 3.36 -2.31 -6.26
N SER A 33 4.60 -2.61 -6.64
CA SER A 33 4.92 -3.79 -7.43
C SER A 33 4.55 -5.09 -6.71
N PHE A 34 4.75 -5.16 -5.39
CA PHE A 34 4.29 -6.30 -4.60
C PHE A 34 2.77 -6.36 -4.47
N LEU A 35 2.11 -5.23 -4.23
CA LEU A 35 0.65 -5.18 -4.08
C LEU A 35 -0.04 -5.54 -5.39
N ILE A 36 0.32 -4.91 -6.51
CA ILE A 36 -0.26 -5.21 -7.83
C ILE A 36 0.07 -6.64 -8.25
N GLY A 37 1.33 -7.08 -8.10
CA GLY A 37 1.71 -8.45 -8.40
C GLY A 37 0.97 -9.48 -7.56
N SER A 38 0.53 -9.16 -6.33
CA SER A 38 -0.22 -10.07 -5.47
C SER A 38 -1.65 -10.31 -5.93
N ILE A 39 -2.27 -9.31 -6.56
CA ILE A 39 -3.64 -9.37 -7.09
C ILE A 39 -3.69 -9.66 -8.60
N SER A 40 -2.55 -9.86 -9.25
CA SER A 40 -2.47 -10.34 -10.63
C SER A 40 -2.80 -11.83 -10.70
N GLN A 41 -3.14 -12.35 -11.89
CA GLN A 41 -3.45 -13.78 -12.07
C GLN A 41 -2.21 -14.65 -12.25
N ASN A 42 -1.11 -14.10 -12.74
CA ASN A 42 0.10 -14.84 -13.09
C ASN A 42 1.29 -14.52 -12.17
N ILE A 43 2.46 -15.05 -12.53
CA ILE A 43 3.70 -14.79 -11.81
C ILE A 43 4.28 -13.46 -12.28
N SER A 44 4.43 -12.54 -11.35
CA SER A 44 5.11 -11.26 -11.57
C SER A 44 6.58 -11.35 -11.14
N LYS A 45 7.50 -10.93 -12.01
CA LYS A 45 8.92 -10.79 -11.68
C LYS A 45 9.21 -9.33 -11.40
N VAL A 46 9.67 -9.04 -10.20
CA VAL A 46 10.06 -7.69 -9.77
C VAL A 46 11.57 -7.65 -9.58
N ILE A 47 12.22 -6.69 -10.19
CA ILE A 47 13.67 -6.49 -10.15
C ILE A 47 14.00 -5.10 -9.62
N ASN A 48 15.19 -4.94 -9.05
CA ASN A 48 15.67 -3.69 -8.51
C ASN A 48 14.77 -3.11 -7.40
N VAL A 49 14.28 -3.97 -6.50
CA VAL A 49 13.44 -3.58 -5.36
C VAL A 49 14.26 -2.84 -4.31
N LEU A 50 13.71 -1.78 -3.73
CA LEU A 50 14.26 -1.20 -2.50
C LEU A 50 13.90 -2.11 -1.32
N GLU A 51 14.90 -2.76 -0.71
CA GLU A 51 14.70 -3.65 0.43
C GLU A 51 14.67 -2.88 1.77
N SER A 52 13.82 -1.85 1.87
CA SER A 52 13.59 -1.10 3.11
C SER A 52 12.61 -1.84 4.03
N GLU A 53 12.57 -1.44 5.30
CA GLU A 53 11.63 -1.99 6.30
C GLU A 53 10.17 -1.91 5.85
N ASP A 54 9.77 -0.80 5.19
CA ASP A 54 8.42 -0.63 4.65
C ASP A 54 8.08 -1.68 3.60
N VAL A 55 9.04 -1.99 2.70
CA VAL A 55 8.86 -2.99 1.65
C VAL A 55 8.86 -4.40 2.24
N LEU A 56 9.73 -4.69 3.20
CA LEU A 56 9.76 -5.97 3.90
C LEU A 56 8.48 -6.20 4.71
N SER A 57 7.92 -5.16 5.32
CA SER A 57 6.60 -5.21 5.97
C SER A 57 5.51 -5.54 4.97
N THR A 58 5.58 -5.00 3.75
CA THR A 58 4.63 -5.33 2.66
C THR A 58 4.72 -6.81 2.29
N VAL A 59 5.92 -7.33 2.07
CA VAL A 59 6.15 -8.76 1.77
C VAL A 59 5.62 -9.64 2.89
N SER A 60 5.88 -9.28 4.15
CA SER A 60 5.39 -10.02 5.33
C SER A 60 3.86 -10.07 5.38
N CYS A 61 3.18 -8.94 5.19
CA CYS A 61 1.73 -8.86 5.18
C CYS A 61 1.12 -9.70 4.04
N LEU A 62 1.66 -9.60 2.83
CA LEU A 62 1.17 -10.36 1.68
C LEU A 62 1.36 -11.88 1.86
N LYS A 63 2.49 -12.32 2.43
CA LYS A 63 2.69 -13.73 2.77
C LYS A 63 1.66 -14.24 3.79
N LYS A 64 1.34 -13.45 4.79
CA LYS A 64 0.27 -13.77 5.76
C LYS A 64 -1.11 -13.86 5.11
N LEU A 65 -1.34 -13.11 4.05
CA LEU A 65 -2.57 -13.14 3.23
C LEU A 65 -2.55 -14.25 2.15
N GLY A 66 -1.61 -15.19 2.24
CA GLY A 66 -1.56 -16.37 1.40
C GLY A 66 -0.82 -16.20 0.07
N VAL A 67 -0.15 -15.05 -0.15
CA VAL A 67 0.63 -14.84 -1.38
C VAL A 67 1.99 -15.52 -1.26
N LYS A 68 2.33 -16.39 -2.19
CA LYS A 68 3.67 -16.96 -2.30
C LYS A 68 4.60 -15.94 -2.94
N ILE A 69 5.68 -15.58 -2.20
CA ILE A 69 6.70 -14.64 -2.66
C ILE A 69 8.08 -15.26 -2.43
N GLU A 70 8.85 -15.38 -3.50
CA GLU A 70 10.18 -15.95 -3.48
C GLU A 70 11.24 -14.90 -3.82
N LYS A 71 12.25 -14.76 -2.97
CA LYS A 71 13.44 -13.97 -3.28
C LYS A 71 14.40 -14.85 -4.10
N LYS A 72 14.68 -14.47 -5.33
CA LYS A 72 15.59 -15.23 -6.22
C LYS A 72 17.05 -14.79 -6.09
N ARG A 73 17.26 -13.50 -5.86
CA ARG A 73 18.57 -12.87 -5.62
C ARG A 73 18.35 -11.52 -4.92
N PRO A 74 19.39 -10.83 -4.45
CA PRO A 74 19.24 -9.49 -3.90
C PRO A 74 18.42 -8.59 -4.82
N LYS A 75 17.46 -7.86 -4.26
CA LYS A 75 16.56 -6.93 -4.96
C LYS A 75 15.72 -7.54 -6.09
N SER A 76 15.55 -8.88 -6.14
CA SER A 76 14.78 -9.58 -7.19
C SER A 76 13.85 -10.65 -6.60
N TYR A 77 12.55 -10.56 -6.93
CA TYR A 77 11.50 -11.42 -6.39
C TYR A 77 10.59 -11.96 -7.48
N LEU A 78 10.03 -13.14 -7.23
CA LEU A 78 8.85 -13.68 -7.93
C LEU A 78 7.67 -13.62 -6.99
N ILE A 79 6.56 -13.08 -7.49
CA ILE A 79 5.29 -12.96 -6.79
C ILE A 79 4.29 -13.84 -7.53
N TYR A 80 3.76 -14.84 -6.87
CA TYR A 80 2.72 -15.71 -7.41
C TYR A 80 1.38 -15.06 -7.10
N GLY A 81 0.86 -14.30 -8.04
CA GLY A 81 -0.38 -13.57 -7.90
C GLY A 81 -1.56 -14.50 -7.67
N LYS A 82 -2.54 -14.02 -6.93
CA LYS A 82 -3.74 -14.81 -6.57
C LYS A 82 -4.99 -14.39 -7.36
N GLY A 83 -4.92 -13.30 -8.10
CA GLY A 83 -6.07 -12.67 -8.74
C GLY A 83 -6.78 -11.66 -7.83
N LEU A 84 -7.65 -10.87 -8.43
CA LEU A 84 -8.52 -9.93 -7.72
C LEU A 84 -9.46 -10.69 -6.77
N GLY A 85 -9.69 -10.13 -5.58
CA GLY A 85 -10.60 -10.70 -4.58
C GLY A 85 -10.14 -12.03 -3.96
N SER A 86 -8.91 -12.50 -4.20
CA SER A 86 -8.47 -13.84 -3.82
C SER A 86 -7.43 -13.88 -2.69
N LEU A 87 -7.18 -12.76 -2.03
CA LEU A 87 -6.36 -12.75 -0.81
C LEU A 87 -7.14 -13.42 0.33
N LEU A 88 -6.44 -14.13 1.20
CA LEU A 88 -7.06 -14.93 2.25
C LEU A 88 -6.61 -14.46 3.64
N ALA A 89 -7.55 -14.27 4.54
CA ALA A 89 -7.26 -13.99 5.93
C ALA A 89 -7.62 -15.20 6.81
N LYS A 90 -6.65 -15.71 7.56
CA LYS A 90 -6.95 -16.68 8.62
C LYS A 90 -7.68 -15.99 9.76
N LYS A 91 -8.51 -16.73 10.49
CA LYS A 91 -9.21 -16.21 11.68
C LYS A 91 -8.21 -15.52 12.64
N ASN A 92 -8.59 -14.34 13.11
CA ASN A 92 -7.77 -13.49 14.00
C ASN A 92 -6.42 -13.05 13.42
N LEU A 93 -6.29 -12.97 12.10
CA LEU A 93 -5.06 -12.49 11.47
C LEU A 93 -4.73 -11.06 11.89
N GLU A 94 -3.48 -10.86 12.31
CA GLU A 94 -2.92 -9.54 12.58
C GLU A 94 -1.88 -9.15 11.55
N LEU A 95 -2.07 -7.98 10.93
CA LEU A 95 -1.16 -7.37 9.98
C LEU A 95 -0.44 -6.20 10.64
N ASN A 96 0.89 -6.24 10.63
CA ASN A 96 1.72 -5.15 11.12
C ASN A 96 2.33 -4.40 9.93
N PHE A 97 1.94 -3.16 9.75
CA PHE A 97 2.39 -2.30 8.65
C PHE A 97 3.71 -1.57 8.94
N GLY A 98 4.30 -1.77 10.14
CA GLY A 98 5.49 -1.01 10.56
C GLY A 98 5.22 0.49 10.53
N ASN A 99 6.09 1.27 9.91
CA ASN A 99 5.92 2.71 9.69
C ASN A 99 5.38 3.06 8.30
N SER A 100 4.96 2.07 7.51
CA SER A 100 4.63 2.28 6.11
C SER A 100 3.25 2.87 5.89
N GLY A 101 3.17 4.19 5.73
CA GLY A 101 1.94 4.89 5.35
C GLY A 101 1.45 4.53 3.94
N THR A 102 2.34 4.15 3.03
CA THR A 102 1.97 3.69 1.68
C THR A 102 1.32 2.32 1.75
N LEU A 103 1.96 1.35 2.41
CA LEU A 103 1.38 0.02 2.62
C LEU A 103 0.00 0.13 3.28
N ALA A 104 -0.08 0.91 4.37
CA ALA A 104 -1.30 1.08 5.14
C ALA A 104 -2.49 1.51 4.27
N ARG A 105 -2.29 2.50 3.40
CA ARG A 105 -3.38 3.01 2.57
C ARG A 105 -3.71 2.07 1.41
N LEU A 106 -2.72 1.60 0.69
CA LEU A 106 -2.95 0.81 -0.51
C LEU A 106 -3.47 -0.60 -0.19
N LEU A 107 -2.90 -1.27 0.81
CA LEU A 107 -3.36 -2.62 1.19
C LEU A 107 -4.75 -2.57 1.83
N VAL A 108 -5.07 -1.55 2.63
CA VAL A 108 -6.44 -1.36 3.14
C VAL A 108 -7.42 -1.17 1.99
N GLY A 109 -7.05 -0.44 0.92
CA GLY A 109 -7.88 -0.34 -0.29
C GLY A 109 -8.20 -1.72 -0.89
N ILE A 110 -7.19 -2.56 -1.10
CA ILE A 110 -7.37 -3.93 -1.63
C ILE A 110 -8.24 -4.78 -0.69
N LEU A 111 -7.92 -4.77 0.60
CA LEU A 111 -8.60 -5.64 1.58
C LEU A 111 -10.06 -5.25 1.81
N SER A 112 -10.41 -3.97 1.66
CA SER A 112 -11.78 -3.49 1.87
C SER A 112 -12.79 -4.09 0.90
N THR A 113 -12.35 -4.47 -0.29
CA THR A 113 -13.19 -5.05 -1.35
C THR A 113 -12.87 -6.51 -1.65
N THR A 114 -11.90 -7.10 -0.94
CA THR A 114 -11.64 -8.55 -1.00
C THR A 114 -12.64 -9.28 -0.10
N PRO A 115 -13.41 -10.26 -0.59
CA PRO A 115 -14.38 -10.99 0.23
C PRO A 115 -13.73 -11.72 1.41
N ASP A 116 -14.49 -11.98 2.46
CA ASP A 116 -14.12 -12.78 3.63
C ASP A 116 -12.88 -12.28 4.39
N ILE A 117 -12.57 -10.98 4.31
CA ILE A 117 -11.46 -10.39 5.06
C ILE A 117 -11.95 -9.86 6.41
N GLU A 118 -11.38 -10.44 7.46
CA GLU A 118 -11.47 -9.94 8.83
C GLU A 118 -10.07 -9.93 9.43
N VAL A 119 -9.47 -8.74 9.59
CA VAL A 119 -8.08 -8.59 10.04
C VAL A 119 -7.92 -7.49 11.06
N LYS A 120 -7.02 -7.71 12.02
CA LYS A 120 -6.52 -6.67 12.92
C LYS A 120 -5.32 -5.99 12.24
N ILE A 121 -5.33 -4.67 12.20
CA ILE A 121 -4.28 -3.86 11.57
C ILE A 121 -3.61 -3.01 12.64
N LYS A 122 -2.29 -3.04 12.66
CA LYS A 122 -1.48 -2.15 13.49
C LYS A 122 -0.26 -1.63 12.73
N GLY A 123 0.30 -0.55 13.22
CA GLY A 123 1.59 -0.03 12.82
C GLY A 123 2.54 0.11 14.01
N ASP A 124 3.66 0.76 13.79
CA ASP A 124 4.50 1.21 14.88
C ASP A 124 3.89 2.44 15.60
N HIS A 125 4.58 2.95 16.61
CA HIS A 125 4.12 4.10 17.38
C HIS A 125 3.89 5.36 16.49
N SER A 126 4.70 5.57 15.46
CA SER A 126 4.57 6.71 14.55
C SER A 126 3.37 6.55 13.63
N LEU A 127 3.19 5.37 13.00
CA LEU A 127 2.06 5.12 12.11
C LEU A 127 0.73 5.12 12.88
N ASN A 128 0.70 4.59 14.09
CA ASN A 128 -0.51 4.55 14.92
C ASN A 128 -0.98 5.95 15.35
N LYS A 129 -0.12 6.97 15.32
CA LYS A 129 -0.51 8.36 15.58
C LYS A 129 -1.07 9.09 14.36
N ARG A 130 -0.88 8.55 13.15
CA ARG A 130 -1.34 9.19 11.91
C ARG A 130 -2.83 9.03 11.74
N SER A 131 -3.51 10.11 11.36
CA SER A 131 -4.93 10.03 11.01
C SER A 131 -5.14 9.19 9.74
N MET A 132 -6.05 8.23 9.82
CA MET A 132 -6.54 7.43 8.70
C MET A 132 -8.00 7.77 8.36
N LYS A 133 -8.52 8.92 8.87
CA LYS A 133 -9.94 9.30 8.74
C LYS A 133 -10.41 9.25 7.30
N LYS A 134 -9.75 9.98 6.38
CA LYS A 134 -10.13 9.99 4.97
C LYS A 134 -10.07 8.62 4.30
N LEU A 135 -9.09 7.77 4.66
CA LEU A 135 -9.01 6.40 4.16
C LEU A 135 -10.20 5.57 4.63
N ILE A 136 -10.50 5.61 5.92
CA ILE A 136 -11.61 4.85 6.53
C ILE A 136 -12.95 5.30 5.90
N GLU A 137 -13.19 6.61 5.80
CA GLU A 137 -14.39 7.16 5.19
C GLU A 137 -14.57 6.72 3.72
N LEU A 138 -13.50 6.71 2.93
CA LEU A 138 -13.54 6.25 1.55
C LEU A 138 -13.80 4.74 1.45
N MET A 139 -13.11 3.93 2.22
CA MET A 139 -13.29 2.47 2.18
C MET A 139 -14.66 2.05 2.72
N SER A 140 -15.22 2.80 3.66
CA SER A 140 -16.59 2.57 4.13
C SER A 140 -17.66 2.86 3.07
N GLN A 141 -17.38 3.73 2.10
CA GLN A 141 -18.28 3.94 0.95
C GLN A 141 -18.32 2.71 0.03
N PHE A 142 -17.23 1.94 -0.07
CA PHE A 142 -17.22 0.65 -0.76
C PHE A 142 -17.96 -0.45 0.02
N GLY A 143 -18.30 -0.21 1.30
CA GLY A 143 -19.01 -1.14 2.17
C GLY A 143 -18.17 -1.79 3.27
N ALA A 144 -16.90 -1.46 3.40
CA ALA A 144 -16.06 -2.00 4.46
C ALA A 144 -16.37 -1.38 5.83
N GLU A 145 -16.19 -2.16 6.90
CA GLU A 145 -16.37 -1.72 8.27
C GLU A 145 -15.03 -1.65 9.03
N PHE A 146 -14.95 -0.68 9.95
CA PHE A 146 -13.77 -0.48 10.80
C PHE A 146 -14.18 -0.44 12.27
N ILE A 147 -13.52 -1.24 13.11
CA ILE A 147 -13.81 -1.37 14.53
C ILE A 147 -12.57 -1.02 15.36
N PRO A 148 -12.71 -0.19 16.42
CA PRO A 148 -13.95 0.42 16.90
C PRO A 148 -14.45 1.55 15.99
N LYS A 149 -15.76 1.72 15.92
CA LYS A 149 -16.39 2.87 15.25
C LYS A 149 -15.87 4.17 15.87
N ASN A 150 -15.74 5.23 15.08
CA ASN A 150 -15.22 6.55 15.51
C ASN A 150 -13.72 6.59 15.89
N LYS A 151 -12.97 5.53 15.68
CA LYS A 151 -11.51 5.55 15.78
C LYS A 151 -10.89 5.67 14.39
N PHE A 152 -10.09 6.70 14.20
CA PHE A 152 -9.49 7.05 12.91
C PHE A 152 -7.95 6.89 12.90
N SER A 153 -7.43 5.96 13.67
CA SER A 153 -6.01 5.62 13.72
C SER A 153 -5.83 4.15 14.10
N PHE A 154 -4.69 3.57 13.76
CA PHE A 154 -4.37 2.20 14.19
C PHE A 154 -4.06 2.12 15.69
N PRO A 155 -4.17 0.94 16.32
CA PRO A 155 -4.69 -0.30 15.77
C PRO A 155 -6.21 -0.29 15.63
N LEU A 156 -6.70 -0.99 14.59
CA LEU A 156 -8.14 -1.20 14.37
C LEU A 156 -8.36 -2.56 13.68
N LYS A 157 -9.61 -2.98 13.63
CA LYS A 157 -10.04 -4.16 12.88
C LYS A 157 -10.75 -3.69 11.61
N LEU A 158 -10.40 -4.28 10.48
CA LEU A 158 -11.08 -4.12 9.21
C LEU A 158 -11.90 -5.38 8.94
N ILE A 159 -13.15 -5.18 8.54
CA ILE A 159 -14.06 -6.20 8.03
C ILE A 159 -14.43 -5.76 6.61
N SER A 160 -14.16 -6.61 5.63
CA SER A 160 -14.52 -6.33 4.24
C SER A 160 -16.02 -6.52 4.01
N THR A 161 -16.48 -6.09 2.86
CA THR A 161 -17.83 -6.38 2.39
C THR A 161 -17.80 -7.49 1.34
N GLU A 162 -18.86 -8.29 1.30
CA GLU A 162 -19.06 -9.31 0.26
C GLU A 162 -19.56 -8.69 -1.05
N MET A 163 -20.17 -7.50 -0.98
CA MET A 163 -20.69 -6.79 -2.14
C MET A 163 -20.14 -5.36 -2.19
N PRO A 164 -18.86 -5.17 -2.55
CA PRO A 164 -18.30 -3.85 -2.71
C PRO A 164 -18.93 -3.12 -3.89
N VAL A 165 -19.40 -1.90 -3.69
CA VAL A 165 -19.99 -1.05 -4.75
C VAL A 165 -19.02 0.05 -5.14
N GLY A 166 -19.01 0.39 -6.45
CA GLY A 166 -18.21 1.48 -6.98
C GLY A 166 -18.62 2.85 -6.41
N ILE A 167 -17.69 3.78 -6.34
CA ILE A 167 -17.88 5.11 -5.77
C ILE A 167 -17.44 6.22 -6.72
N ASN A 168 -18.00 7.43 -6.53
CA ASN A 168 -17.48 8.64 -7.15
C ASN A 168 -16.59 9.38 -6.17
N TYR A 169 -15.33 9.57 -6.53
CA TYR A 169 -14.33 10.18 -5.66
C TYR A 169 -13.69 11.41 -6.30
N LYS A 170 -13.89 12.58 -5.69
CA LYS A 170 -13.10 13.77 -6.00
C LYS A 170 -11.77 13.72 -5.29
N ALA A 171 -10.71 13.44 -6.06
CA ALA A 171 -9.37 13.27 -5.53
C ALA A 171 -8.76 14.64 -5.21
N GLY A 172 -8.29 14.81 -3.99
CA GLY A 172 -7.40 15.91 -3.64
C GLY A 172 -5.93 15.54 -3.91
N VAL A 173 -5.00 16.30 -3.37
CA VAL A 173 -3.54 16.17 -3.60
C VAL A 173 -2.90 14.85 -3.13
N SER A 174 -3.65 13.94 -2.54
CA SER A 174 -3.12 12.70 -1.98
C SER A 174 -3.12 11.55 -2.99
N ALA A 175 -2.01 11.33 -3.67
CA ALA A 175 -1.79 10.18 -4.55
C ALA A 175 -1.99 8.82 -3.85
N GLN A 176 -1.82 8.73 -2.53
CA GLN A 176 -2.01 7.48 -1.80
C GLN A 176 -3.51 7.16 -1.60
N LEU A 177 -4.35 8.16 -1.33
CA LEU A 177 -5.79 7.97 -1.23
C LEU A 177 -6.38 7.66 -2.61
N LYS A 178 -5.94 8.36 -3.66
CA LYS A 178 -6.30 8.05 -5.05
C LYS A 178 -5.96 6.59 -5.38
N SER A 179 -4.74 6.17 -5.09
CA SER A 179 -4.30 4.77 -5.29
C SER A 179 -5.14 3.77 -4.51
N SER A 180 -5.58 4.10 -3.28
CA SER A 180 -6.44 3.22 -2.48
C SER A 180 -7.80 3.01 -3.15
N VAL A 181 -8.39 4.10 -3.66
CA VAL A 181 -9.69 4.05 -4.37
C VAL A 181 -9.55 3.28 -5.68
N ILE A 182 -8.47 3.50 -6.46
CA ILE A 182 -8.19 2.72 -7.67
C ILE A 182 -8.15 1.22 -7.35
N LEU A 183 -7.34 0.83 -6.37
CA LEU A 183 -7.14 -0.58 -6.03
C LEU A 183 -8.41 -1.23 -5.45
N ALA A 184 -9.23 -0.49 -4.69
CA ALA A 184 -10.53 -0.95 -4.24
C ALA A 184 -11.51 -1.09 -5.41
N GLY A 185 -11.54 -0.11 -6.31
CA GLY A 185 -12.41 -0.10 -7.49
C GLY A 185 -12.17 -1.28 -8.44
N LEU A 186 -10.94 -1.83 -8.50
CA LEU A 186 -10.65 -3.02 -9.33
C LEU A 186 -11.48 -4.25 -8.95
N ASN A 187 -11.98 -4.32 -7.73
CA ASN A 187 -12.75 -5.47 -7.22
C ASN A 187 -14.13 -5.04 -6.69
N SER A 188 -14.70 -3.96 -7.21
CA SER A 188 -16.05 -3.49 -6.86
C SER A 188 -17.03 -3.68 -8.01
N TYR A 189 -18.31 -3.82 -7.68
CA TYR A 189 -19.39 -3.85 -8.65
C TYR A 189 -19.74 -2.43 -9.11
N GLY A 190 -20.09 -2.31 -10.39
CA GLY A 190 -20.39 -1.01 -11.00
C GLY A 190 -19.13 -0.19 -11.29
N ASN A 191 -19.32 1.09 -11.56
CA ASN A 191 -18.22 1.99 -11.92
C ASN A 191 -17.63 2.70 -10.70
N THR A 192 -16.31 2.75 -10.62
CA THR A 192 -15.60 3.66 -9.72
C THR A 192 -15.04 4.81 -10.55
N GLU A 193 -15.50 6.02 -10.29
CA GLU A 193 -15.06 7.23 -10.98
C GLU A 193 -14.15 8.06 -10.08
N ILE A 194 -13.03 8.52 -10.63
CA ILE A 194 -12.09 9.38 -9.92
C ILE A 194 -11.89 10.67 -10.73
N ILE A 195 -12.31 11.78 -10.15
CA ILE A 195 -12.13 13.12 -10.73
C ILE A 195 -10.95 13.77 -10.00
N GLU A 196 -9.89 14.10 -10.72
CA GLU A 196 -8.70 14.75 -10.21
C GLU A 196 -8.67 16.20 -10.67
N GLU A 197 -8.83 17.13 -9.72
CA GLU A 197 -8.76 18.56 -10.00
C GLU A 197 -7.30 19.06 -10.01
N ASP A 198 -6.49 18.54 -9.08
CA ASP A 198 -5.06 18.83 -8.98
C ASP A 198 -4.25 17.57 -9.30
N ASN A 199 -3.30 17.68 -10.21
CA ASN A 199 -2.45 16.56 -10.60
C ASN A 199 -1.66 16.01 -9.42
N SER A 200 -1.89 14.76 -9.06
CA SER A 200 -1.07 14.01 -8.11
C SER A 200 -0.23 12.94 -8.82
N ARG A 201 0.66 12.25 -8.08
CA ARG A 201 1.49 11.18 -8.68
C ARG A 201 0.61 10.06 -9.23
N ASP A 202 0.87 9.63 -10.44
CA ASP A 202 0.12 8.63 -11.23
C ASP A 202 0.79 7.25 -11.28
N HIS A 203 1.57 6.91 -10.25
CA HIS A 203 2.35 5.67 -10.22
C HIS A 203 1.49 4.42 -10.32
N THR A 204 0.32 4.39 -9.65
CA THR A 204 -0.57 3.23 -9.66
C THR A 204 -1.22 3.08 -11.02
N GLU A 205 -1.72 4.16 -11.60
CA GLU A 205 -2.34 4.21 -12.92
C GLU A 205 -1.38 3.72 -14.00
N LYS A 206 -0.16 4.27 -14.03
CA LYS A 206 0.87 3.86 -14.98
C LYS A 206 1.30 2.39 -14.82
N MET A 207 1.34 1.88 -13.60
CA MET A 207 1.68 0.47 -13.37
C MET A 207 0.55 -0.46 -13.80
N LEU A 208 -0.70 -0.11 -13.58
CA LEU A 208 -1.84 -0.90 -14.05
C LEU A 208 -1.93 -0.90 -15.57
N LEU A 209 -1.84 0.28 -16.22
CA LEU A 209 -1.89 0.39 -17.69
C LEU A 209 -0.77 -0.35 -18.42
N LYS A 210 0.40 -0.51 -17.81
CA LYS A 210 1.54 -1.20 -18.43
C LYS A 210 1.51 -2.72 -18.24
N ASN A 211 0.68 -3.22 -17.33
CA ASN A 211 0.64 -4.63 -16.95
C ASN A 211 -0.76 -5.25 -17.12
N SER A 212 -1.67 -4.51 -17.74
CA SER A 212 -3.00 -4.97 -18.17
C SER A 212 -2.95 -5.68 -19.52
#